data_4faa6dbe5550cc3048dd48508498d7fc
#
_entry.id   4faa6dbe5550cc3048dd48508498d7fc
#
_cell.length_a   1.000
_cell.length_b   1.000
_cell.length_c   1.000
_cell.angle_alpha   90.00
_cell.angle_beta   90.00
_cell.angle_gamma   90.00
#
_symmetry.space_group_name_H-M   'P 1'
#
loop_
_entity.id
_entity.type
_entity.pdbx_description
1 polymer ?
#
loop_
_entity_poly.entity_id
_entity_poly.type
_entity_poly.pdbx_seq_one_letter_code
_entity_poly.pdbx_strand_id
1 'polypeptide(L)'
;MEKTWRWFGRKDNITLDMLRQIGVEGIVTALHDVPSGEVWTLEAITELKAYIESYGLRWSVVESLPVSESIKYAGANREQLLENYKISLANLGKAGIKTVCYNFMPVIDWIRTDLNYKLADGTLTLYFDKIRFAYFDCYILNREGAAADYSADEMTKVNALSKTISEDEKAELINTIIVKTQGFVNDSFKGNVQKPVELFNQLLALYKGIDKNQLRANLKYFLECVIPTAEQYDINLCVHPDDPPYPVLGLPRIVGNAEDIEWILNADKSPNNGFTFCAGSLSSGLHNDVPAMAQKFAKRTHFVHLRSTEVAANGNFMEASHLEGRGHLVELVRIFEHENPGLPMRVDHGKLMLTDGETKHNPGYSFLGRMFALAQVSGIMAAVESEKL
;
A
#
# COMPACT_ATOMS: atom_id res chain seq x y z
N MET A 1 -15.77 5.26 -12.54
CA MET A 1 -14.56 5.59 -11.72
C MET A 1 -13.59 6.43 -12.53
N GLU A 2 -12.77 7.27 -11.88
CA GLU A 2 -11.69 8.03 -12.51
C GLU A 2 -10.45 7.14 -12.68
N LYS A 3 -9.88 7.07 -13.89
CA LYS A 3 -8.66 6.30 -14.17
C LYS A 3 -7.44 7.05 -13.70
N THR A 4 -6.82 6.61 -12.62
CA THR A 4 -5.63 7.23 -12.04
C THR A 4 -4.41 6.32 -12.14
N TRP A 5 -3.23 6.92 -11.94
CA TRP A 5 -1.95 6.20 -12.02
C TRP A 5 -0.98 6.67 -10.94
N ARG A 6 -0.35 5.70 -10.23
CA ARG A 6 0.74 5.98 -9.30
C ARG A 6 1.98 6.39 -10.07
N TRP A 7 2.39 7.66 -9.85
CA TRP A 7 3.56 8.28 -10.46
C TRP A 7 4.54 8.74 -9.38
N PHE A 8 5.82 8.46 -9.55
CA PHE A 8 6.86 8.68 -8.53
C PHE A 8 7.62 10.00 -8.70
N GLY A 9 6.99 10.98 -9.34
CA GLY A 9 7.55 12.32 -9.50
C GLY A 9 8.37 12.50 -10.76
N ARG A 10 9.01 13.67 -10.88
CA ARG A 10 9.69 14.12 -12.10
C ARG A 10 10.87 13.22 -12.53
N LYS A 11 11.36 12.37 -11.65
CA LYS A 11 12.45 11.39 -11.92
C LYS A 11 11.94 10.02 -12.34
N ASP A 12 10.61 9.84 -12.40
CA ASP A 12 10.01 8.59 -12.88
C ASP A 12 10.26 8.43 -14.38
N ASN A 13 10.67 7.24 -14.81
CA ASN A 13 10.83 6.94 -16.23
C ASN A 13 9.49 6.90 -16.98
N ILE A 14 8.39 6.73 -16.27
CA ILE A 14 7.04 6.80 -16.81
C ILE A 14 6.62 8.27 -16.79
N THR A 15 6.61 8.90 -17.96
CA THR A 15 6.31 10.33 -18.09
C THR A 15 4.81 10.62 -18.07
N LEU A 16 4.44 11.85 -17.73
CA LEU A 16 3.04 12.27 -17.76
C LEU A 16 2.43 12.22 -19.17
N ASP A 17 3.23 12.45 -20.22
CA ASP A 17 2.79 12.27 -21.62
C ASP A 17 2.42 10.82 -21.93
N MET A 18 3.24 9.85 -21.48
CA MET A 18 2.91 8.43 -21.63
C MET A 18 1.59 8.10 -20.95
N LEU A 19 1.35 8.61 -19.74
CA LEU A 19 0.12 8.38 -18.98
C LEU A 19 -1.10 8.97 -19.67
N ARG A 20 -0.98 10.17 -20.22
CA ARG A 20 -2.03 10.80 -21.00
C ARG A 20 -2.40 9.99 -22.25
N GLN A 21 -1.40 9.45 -22.97
CA GLN A 21 -1.61 8.64 -24.17
C GLN A 21 -2.41 7.34 -23.92
N ILE A 22 -2.28 6.76 -22.72
CA ILE A 22 -3.01 5.54 -22.36
C ILE A 22 -4.35 5.80 -21.66
N GLY A 23 -4.81 7.07 -21.64
CA GLY A 23 -6.12 7.44 -21.13
C GLY A 23 -6.20 7.58 -19.61
N VAL A 24 -5.08 7.81 -18.92
CA VAL A 24 -5.07 8.23 -17.51
C VAL A 24 -5.64 9.64 -17.43
N GLU A 25 -6.46 9.90 -16.42
CA GLU A 25 -7.14 11.18 -16.17
C GLU A 25 -6.56 11.89 -14.95
N GLY A 26 -6.16 11.10 -13.94
CA GLY A 26 -5.65 11.62 -12.67
C GLY A 26 -4.34 10.96 -12.23
N ILE A 27 -3.56 11.74 -11.50
CA ILE A 27 -2.27 11.31 -10.94
C ILE A 27 -2.44 11.02 -9.45
N VAL A 28 -1.85 9.90 -9.04
CA VAL A 28 -1.67 9.51 -7.65
C VAL A 28 -0.19 9.69 -7.32
N THR A 29 0.15 10.64 -6.47
CA THR A 29 1.55 10.93 -6.13
C THR A 29 1.68 11.59 -4.76
N ALA A 30 2.91 11.90 -4.37
CA ALA A 30 3.27 12.53 -3.10
C ALA A 30 4.44 13.50 -3.31
N LEU A 31 4.74 14.34 -2.31
CA LEU A 31 6.00 15.09 -2.27
C LEU A 31 7.12 14.18 -1.77
N HIS A 32 7.64 13.32 -2.67
CA HIS A 32 8.58 12.24 -2.34
C HIS A 32 9.93 12.72 -1.77
N ASP A 33 10.29 13.98 -1.99
CA ASP A 33 11.54 14.57 -1.50
C ASP A 33 11.38 15.25 -0.12
N VAL A 34 10.14 15.32 0.44
CA VAL A 34 9.88 15.86 1.79
C VAL A 34 9.92 14.70 2.80
N PRO A 35 10.81 14.77 3.81
CA PRO A 35 10.89 13.72 4.84
C PRO A 35 9.59 13.51 5.61
N SER A 36 9.38 12.28 6.09
CA SER A 36 8.22 11.94 6.93
C SER A 36 8.19 12.79 8.21
N GLY A 37 7.03 13.39 8.49
CA GLY A 37 6.83 14.25 9.66
C GLY A 37 7.15 15.73 9.43
N GLU A 38 7.75 16.10 8.31
CA GLU A 38 7.90 17.49 7.93
C GLU A 38 6.63 18.04 7.29
N VAL A 39 6.46 19.35 7.40
CA VAL A 39 5.31 20.07 6.80
C VAL A 39 5.44 20.13 5.29
N TRP A 40 4.41 19.70 4.58
CA TRP A 40 4.26 19.97 3.15
C TRP A 40 3.77 21.40 2.96
N THR A 41 4.62 22.24 2.41
CA THR A 41 4.27 23.66 2.20
C THR A 41 3.27 23.83 1.07
N LEU A 42 2.42 24.84 1.15
CA LEU A 42 1.45 25.15 0.09
C LEU A 42 2.14 25.43 -1.24
N GLU A 43 3.32 26.06 -1.20
CA GLU A 43 4.13 26.36 -2.38
C GLU A 43 4.57 25.07 -3.09
N ALA A 44 5.18 24.12 -2.37
CA ALA A 44 5.62 22.85 -2.95
C ALA A 44 4.45 22.03 -3.53
N ILE A 45 3.30 22.03 -2.84
CA ILE A 45 2.08 21.37 -3.30
C ILE A 45 1.57 22.02 -4.59
N THR A 46 1.46 23.35 -4.62
CA THR A 46 0.93 24.07 -5.80
C THR A 46 1.86 23.98 -6.98
N GLU A 47 3.18 23.99 -6.78
CA GLU A 47 4.17 23.78 -7.84
C GLU A 47 4.01 22.41 -8.50
N LEU A 48 3.94 21.32 -7.70
CA LEU A 48 3.76 19.98 -8.25
C LEU A 48 2.40 19.83 -8.95
N LYS A 49 1.35 20.38 -8.35
CA LYS A 49 0.00 20.38 -8.95
C LYS A 49 -0.01 21.08 -10.30
N ALA A 50 0.53 22.28 -10.37
CA ALA A 50 0.61 23.04 -11.62
C ALA A 50 1.41 22.30 -12.69
N TYR A 51 2.50 21.63 -12.29
CA TYR A 51 3.27 20.80 -13.21
C TYR A 51 2.43 19.65 -13.79
N ILE A 52 1.69 18.91 -12.97
CA ILE A 52 0.79 17.83 -13.42
C ILE A 52 -0.30 18.41 -14.35
N GLU A 53 -0.92 19.51 -13.97
CA GLU A 53 -1.99 20.14 -14.73
C GLU A 53 -1.52 20.70 -16.08
N SER A 54 -0.25 21.06 -16.21
CA SER A 54 0.33 21.51 -17.50
C SER A 54 0.34 20.40 -18.56
N TYR A 55 0.21 19.13 -18.16
CA TYR A 55 0.05 17.99 -19.06
C TYR A 55 -1.43 17.63 -19.31
N GLY A 56 -2.39 18.40 -18.80
CA GLY A 56 -3.82 18.12 -18.93
C GLY A 56 -4.31 16.98 -18.02
N LEU A 57 -3.57 16.66 -16.95
CA LEU A 57 -3.89 15.67 -15.93
C LEU A 57 -4.28 16.36 -14.63
N ARG A 58 -4.99 15.67 -13.73
CA ARG A 58 -5.31 16.16 -12.37
C ARG A 58 -4.40 15.51 -11.34
N TRP A 59 -4.05 16.19 -10.26
CA TRP A 59 -3.54 15.52 -9.07
C TRP A 59 -4.74 15.07 -8.24
N SER A 60 -5.19 13.84 -8.43
CA SER A 60 -6.45 13.34 -7.88
C SER A 60 -6.30 12.80 -6.46
N VAL A 61 -5.19 12.11 -6.17
CA VAL A 61 -4.97 11.46 -4.86
C VAL A 61 -3.54 11.71 -4.39
N VAL A 62 -3.39 12.08 -3.13
CA VAL A 62 -2.12 11.99 -2.42
C VAL A 62 -1.95 10.55 -1.91
N GLU A 63 -0.90 9.89 -2.36
CA GLU A 63 -0.54 8.59 -1.83
C GLU A 63 0.99 8.50 -1.66
N SER A 64 1.48 8.63 -0.43
CA SER A 64 0.78 8.87 0.84
C SER A 64 1.21 10.20 1.44
N LEU A 65 0.37 10.81 2.28
CA LEU A 65 0.88 11.71 3.31
C LEU A 65 1.38 10.81 4.45
N PRO A 66 2.70 10.75 4.71
CA PRO A 66 3.26 9.76 5.62
C PRO A 66 2.85 10.00 7.06
N VAL A 67 2.36 8.95 7.74
CA VAL A 67 2.18 8.96 9.20
C VAL A 67 3.47 8.47 9.84
N SER A 68 4.19 9.36 10.52
CA SER A 68 5.47 9.04 11.17
C SER A 68 5.34 7.93 12.20
N GLU A 69 6.39 7.12 12.36
CA GLU A 69 6.38 6.00 13.32
C GLU A 69 6.06 6.47 14.75
N SER A 70 6.60 7.63 15.19
CA SER A 70 6.29 8.20 16.50
C SER A 70 4.80 8.48 16.75
N ILE A 71 4.02 8.71 15.72
CA ILE A 71 2.55 8.80 15.85
C ILE A 71 1.98 7.42 16.13
N LYS A 72 2.45 6.39 15.42
CA LYS A 72 1.93 5.02 15.50
C LYS A 72 2.25 4.35 16.83
N TYR A 73 3.48 4.52 17.36
CA TYR A 73 3.86 3.95 18.67
C TYR A 73 3.71 4.92 19.85
N ALA A 74 3.11 6.09 19.66
CA ALA A 74 2.93 7.13 20.66
C ALA A 74 4.24 7.66 21.28
N GLY A 75 5.23 7.96 20.43
CA GLY A 75 6.53 8.50 20.83
C GLY A 75 6.46 9.92 21.38
N ALA A 76 7.55 10.38 22.01
CA ALA A 76 7.61 11.64 22.75
C ALA A 76 7.34 12.90 21.90
N ASN A 77 7.64 12.87 20.59
CA ASN A 77 7.42 13.99 19.66
C ASN A 77 6.10 13.88 18.88
N ARG A 78 5.19 12.97 19.30
CA ARG A 78 3.92 12.69 18.60
C ARG A 78 3.10 13.95 18.34
N GLU A 79 2.97 14.82 19.34
CA GLU A 79 2.11 16.03 19.24
C GLU A 79 2.62 17.00 18.19
N GLN A 80 3.94 17.21 18.10
CA GLN A 80 4.53 18.06 17.07
C GLN A 80 4.31 17.46 15.66
N LEU A 81 4.45 16.15 15.54
CA LEU A 81 4.23 15.47 14.25
C LEU A 81 2.76 15.49 13.81
N LEU A 82 1.83 15.40 14.75
CA LEU A 82 0.40 15.57 14.50
C LEU A 82 0.08 16.99 14.03
N GLU A 83 0.70 18.00 14.63
CA GLU A 83 0.53 19.39 14.19
C GLU A 83 1.06 19.60 12.77
N ASN A 84 2.25 19.08 12.47
CA ASN A 84 2.83 19.13 11.13
C ASN A 84 1.94 18.41 10.09
N TYR A 85 1.32 17.28 10.48
CA TYR A 85 0.38 16.55 9.63
C TYR A 85 -0.87 17.38 9.33
N LYS A 86 -1.46 18.02 10.34
CA LYS A 86 -2.63 18.92 10.18
C LYS A 86 -2.33 20.10 9.26
N ILE A 87 -1.16 20.73 9.43
CA ILE A 87 -0.74 21.84 8.56
C ILE A 87 -0.60 21.37 7.11
N SER A 88 0.02 20.20 6.89
CA SER A 88 0.17 19.60 5.57
C SER A 88 -1.18 19.29 4.93
N LEU A 89 -2.10 18.73 5.73
CA LEU A 89 -3.46 18.42 5.30
C LEU A 89 -4.23 19.69 4.90
N ALA A 90 -4.15 20.75 5.73
CA ALA A 90 -4.75 22.04 5.43
C ALA A 90 -4.20 22.66 4.13
N ASN A 91 -2.89 22.54 3.90
CA ASN A 91 -2.25 23.03 2.67
C ASN A 91 -2.71 22.23 1.43
N LEU A 92 -2.88 20.92 1.54
CA LEU A 92 -3.45 20.08 0.48
C LEU A 92 -4.89 20.52 0.13
N GLY A 93 -5.72 20.75 1.15
CA GLY A 93 -7.08 21.25 0.95
C GLY A 93 -7.14 22.65 0.32
N LYS A 94 -6.29 23.58 0.76
CA LYS A 94 -6.14 24.91 0.12
C LYS A 94 -5.72 24.83 -1.35
N ALA A 95 -4.92 23.83 -1.71
CA ALA A 95 -4.55 23.55 -3.09
C ALA A 95 -5.66 22.83 -3.88
N GLY A 96 -6.77 22.45 -3.24
CA GLY A 96 -7.92 21.79 -3.88
C GLY A 96 -7.76 20.29 -4.06
N ILE A 97 -6.83 19.63 -3.35
CA ILE A 97 -6.68 18.18 -3.36
C ILE A 97 -7.63 17.58 -2.32
N LYS A 98 -8.45 16.62 -2.75
CA LYS A 98 -9.59 16.14 -1.97
C LYS A 98 -9.42 14.73 -1.39
N THR A 99 -8.47 13.94 -1.87
CA THR A 99 -8.29 12.56 -1.42
C THR A 99 -6.85 12.34 -0.94
N VAL A 100 -6.72 11.89 0.30
CA VAL A 100 -5.42 11.63 0.94
C VAL A 100 -5.41 10.23 1.51
N CYS A 101 -4.64 9.35 0.87
CA CYS A 101 -4.36 8.01 1.36
C CYS A 101 -3.22 8.04 2.38
N TYR A 102 -3.35 7.25 3.43
CA TYR A 102 -2.31 7.10 4.45
C TYR A 102 -2.20 5.63 4.90
N ASN A 103 -1.03 5.27 5.43
CA ASN A 103 -0.75 3.97 6.01
C ASN A 103 -0.59 4.09 7.53
N PHE A 104 -1.08 3.10 8.28
CA PHE A 104 -0.87 3.01 9.72
C PHE A 104 -0.19 1.68 10.11
N MET A 105 0.60 1.15 9.19
CA MET A 105 1.37 -0.10 9.35
C MET A 105 2.63 0.17 10.18
N PRO A 106 2.86 -0.57 11.29
CA PRO A 106 4.11 -0.46 12.05
C PRO A 106 5.32 -0.93 11.23
N VAL A 107 6.35 -0.12 11.16
CA VAL A 107 7.70 -0.40 10.60
C VAL A 107 7.70 -0.79 9.13
N ILE A 108 6.93 -1.81 8.76
CA ILE A 108 6.94 -2.41 7.42
C ILE A 108 5.59 -2.20 6.71
N ASP A 109 5.65 -1.71 5.50
CA ASP A 109 4.52 -1.51 4.61
C ASP A 109 4.13 -2.86 3.96
N TRP A 110 4.15 -2.99 2.65
CA TRP A 110 3.90 -4.26 1.98
C TRP A 110 5.14 -5.19 2.00
N ILE A 111 4.92 -6.51 1.93
CA ILE A 111 5.99 -7.49 2.06
C ILE A 111 5.94 -8.49 0.92
N ARG A 112 7.10 -8.75 0.29
CA ARG A 112 7.32 -9.86 -0.64
C ARG A 112 8.71 -10.45 -0.38
N THR A 113 8.88 -11.72 -0.69
CA THR A 113 10.15 -12.47 -0.53
C THR A 113 10.88 -12.65 -1.85
N ASP A 114 10.18 -12.45 -2.97
CA ASP A 114 10.73 -12.45 -4.32
C ASP A 114 10.00 -11.39 -5.16
N LEU A 115 10.77 -10.55 -5.83
CA LEU A 115 10.24 -9.46 -6.67
C LEU A 115 10.20 -9.82 -8.16
N ASN A 116 10.75 -10.97 -8.53
CA ASN A 116 10.90 -11.42 -9.92
C ASN A 116 10.55 -12.91 -10.09
N TYR A 117 9.56 -13.39 -9.35
CA TYR A 117 9.11 -14.78 -9.44
C TYR A 117 8.58 -15.07 -10.84
N LYS A 118 9.22 -16.04 -11.53
CA LYS A 118 8.94 -16.36 -12.93
C LYS A 118 7.70 -17.25 -13.06
N LEU A 119 6.75 -16.82 -13.86
CA LEU A 119 5.56 -17.58 -14.21
C LEU A 119 5.76 -18.45 -15.47
N ALA A 120 4.84 -19.37 -15.71
CA ALA A 120 4.90 -20.30 -16.83
C ALA A 120 4.83 -19.60 -18.22
N ASP A 121 4.18 -18.44 -18.29
CA ASP A 121 4.09 -17.60 -19.49
C ASP A 121 5.36 -16.75 -19.74
N GLY A 122 6.34 -16.84 -18.84
CA GLY A 122 7.60 -16.10 -18.91
C GLY A 122 7.55 -14.71 -18.28
N THR A 123 6.41 -14.22 -17.85
CA THR A 123 6.29 -12.97 -17.09
C THR A 123 6.85 -13.14 -15.67
N LEU A 124 7.20 -12.02 -15.03
CA LEU A 124 7.64 -12.03 -13.64
C LEU A 124 6.61 -11.34 -12.76
N THR A 125 6.47 -11.84 -11.53
CA THR A 125 5.51 -11.31 -10.56
C THR A 125 6.11 -11.19 -9.16
N LEU A 126 5.45 -10.42 -8.31
CA LEU A 126 5.80 -10.31 -6.89
C LEU A 126 5.27 -11.54 -6.15
N TYR A 127 6.11 -12.18 -5.33
CA TYR A 127 5.77 -13.41 -4.63
C TYR A 127 6.13 -13.34 -3.14
N PHE A 128 5.26 -13.88 -2.31
CA PHE A 128 5.48 -14.07 -0.88
C PHE A 128 5.57 -15.57 -0.56
N ASP A 129 6.74 -16.00 -0.10
CA ASP A 129 6.98 -17.33 0.44
C ASP A 129 7.01 -17.27 1.97
N LYS A 130 6.03 -17.90 2.60
CA LYS A 130 5.86 -17.89 4.04
C LYS A 130 7.04 -18.51 4.79
N ILE A 131 7.63 -19.58 4.22
CA ILE A 131 8.77 -20.27 4.87
C ILE A 131 10.04 -19.43 4.76
N ARG A 132 10.30 -18.80 3.61
CA ARG A 132 11.42 -17.86 3.46
C ARG A 132 11.25 -16.63 4.35
N PHE A 133 10.03 -16.13 4.50
CA PHE A 133 9.74 -15.04 5.42
C PHE A 133 9.92 -15.46 6.89
N ALA A 134 9.45 -16.64 7.28
CA ALA A 134 9.68 -17.18 8.62
C ALA A 134 11.17 -17.41 8.91
N TYR A 135 11.94 -17.85 7.90
CA TYR A 135 13.40 -17.93 8.00
C TYR A 135 14.02 -16.54 8.22
N PHE A 136 13.59 -15.53 7.48
CA PHE A 136 14.04 -14.15 7.67
C PHE A 136 13.80 -13.67 9.11
N ASP A 137 12.60 -13.91 9.66
CA ASP A 137 12.24 -13.53 11.02
C ASP A 137 13.06 -14.28 12.08
N CYS A 138 13.11 -15.63 11.99
CA CYS A 138 13.72 -16.47 13.02
C CYS A 138 15.24 -16.50 12.98
N TYR A 139 15.87 -16.40 11.79
CA TYR A 139 17.31 -16.64 11.62
C TYR A 139 18.09 -15.40 11.17
N ILE A 140 17.49 -14.49 10.39
CA ILE A 140 18.16 -13.26 9.96
C ILE A 140 17.95 -12.14 10.98
N LEU A 141 16.69 -11.83 11.31
CA LEU A 141 16.38 -10.87 12.37
C LEU A 141 16.70 -11.41 13.75
N ASN A 142 16.61 -12.74 13.91
CA ASN A 142 16.76 -13.43 15.20
C ASN A 142 15.84 -12.78 16.27
N ARG A 143 14.60 -12.48 15.91
CA ARG A 143 13.62 -11.82 16.79
C ARG A 143 13.27 -12.75 17.96
N GLU A 144 13.30 -12.18 19.17
CA GLU A 144 12.91 -12.92 20.39
C GLU A 144 11.46 -13.44 20.27
N GLY A 145 11.26 -14.74 20.47
CA GLY A 145 9.94 -15.37 20.41
C GLY A 145 9.39 -15.63 18.99
N ALA A 146 10.12 -15.31 17.93
CA ALA A 146 9.65 -15.46 16.56
C ALA A 146 9.08 -16.83 16.23
N ALA A 147 9.71 -17.90 16.71
CA ALA A 147 9.28 -19.26 16.45
C ALA A 147 7.84 -19.58 16.92
N ALA A 148 7.32 -18.85 17.91
CA ALA A 148 5.97 -19.02 18.41
C ALA A 148 4.88 -18.48 17.46
N ASP A 149 5.26 -17.65 16.50
CA ASP A 149 4.33 -17.09 15.50
C ASP A 149 4.08 -18.05 14.33
N TYR A 150 4.81 -19.18 14.30
CA TYR A 150 4.76 -20.17 13.23
C TYR A 150 4.37 -21.56 13.76
N SER A 151 3.63 -22.32 12.95
CA SER A 151 3.25 -23.68 13.32
C SER A 151 4.46 -24.62 13.37
N ALA A 152 4.32 -25.77 14.05
CA ALA A 152 5.38 -26.78 14.14
C ALA A 152 5.81 -27.32 12.76
N ASP A 153 4.87 -27.46 11.82
CA ASP A 153 5.17 -27.86 10.43
C ASP A 153 5.98 -26.78 9.70
N GLU A 154 5.59 -25.52 9.83
CA GLU A 154 6.34 -24.38 9.26
C GLU A 154 7.74 -24.30 9.85
N MET A 155 7.89 -24.40 11.17
CA MET A 155 9.21 -24.40 11.83
C MET A 155 10.08 -25.60 11.40
N THR A 156 9.49 -26.76 11.14
CA THR A 156 10.24 -27.91 10.58
C THR A 156 10.83 -27.56 9.20
N LYS A 157 10.05 -26.92 8.34
CA LYS A 157 10.50 -26.47 7.02
C LYS A 157 11.54 -25.33 7.11
N VAL A 158 11.35 -24.39 8.02
CA VAL A 158 12.30 -23.29 8.31
C VAL A 158 13.64 -23.87 8.78
N ASN A 159 13.62 -24.83 9.70
CA ASN A 159 14.83 -25.49 10.19
C ASN A 159 15.53 -26.36 9.10
N ALA A 160 14.78 -26.90 8.15
CA ALA A 160 15.37 -27.56 6.98
C ALA A 160 16.03 -26.55 6.05
N LEU A 161 15.34 -25.44 5.75
CA LEU A 161 15.87 -24.34 4.92
C LEU A 161 17.14 -23.74 5.52
N SER A 162 17.22 -23.58 6.84
CA SER A 162 18.40 -23.00 7.52
C SER A 162 19.70 -23.77 7.29
N LYS A 163 19.60 -25.06 6.90
CA LYS A 163 20.77 -25.91 6.62
C LYS A 163 21.21 -25.86 5.17
N THR A 164 20.40 -25.35 4.27
CA THR A 164 20.63 -25.41 2.81
C THR A 164 20.71 -24.06 2.14
N ILE A 165 20.17 -23.01 2.75
CA ILE A 165 20.12 -21.66 2.21
C ILE A 165 21.55 -21.07 2.09
N SER A 166 21.90 -20.55 0.93
CA SER A 166 23.21 -19.93 0.67
C SER A 166 23.28 -18.51 1.25
N GLU A 167 24.51 -17.98 1.39
CA GLU A 167 24.72 -16.59 1.82
C GLU A 167 24.14 -15.58 0.79
N ASP A 168 24.19 -15.90 -0.50
CA ASP A 168 23.61 -15.05 -1.55
C ASP A 168 22.08 -14.99 -1.42
N GLU A 169 21.40 -16.12 -1.14
CA GLU A 169 19.96 -16.15 -0.90
C GLU A 169 19.56 -15.37 0.37
N LYS A 170 20.37 -15.43 1.42
CA LYS A 170 20.16 -14.61 2.65
C LYS A 170 20.30 -13.13 2.34
N ALA A 171 21.33 -12.75 1.61
CA ALA A 171 21.55 -11.37 1.21
C ALA A 171 20.41 -10.87 0.32
N GLU A 172 19.89 -11.68 -0.60
CA GLU A 172 18.74 -11.31 -1.44
C GLU A 172 17.45 -11.20 -0.63
N LEU A 173 17.21 -12.03 0.38
CA LEU A 173 16.07 -11.86 1.29
C LEU A 173 16.13 -10.54 2.05
N ILE A 174 17.28 -10.17 2.60
CA ILE A 174 17.50 -8.88 3.28
C ILE A 174 17.24 -7.73 2.30
N ASN A 175 17.85 -7.80 1.12
CA ASN A 175 17.71 -6.79 0.09
C ASN A 175 16.26 -6.65 -0.38
N THR A 176 15.56 -7.75 -0.60
CA THR A 176 14.16 -7.78 -1.03
C THR A 176 13.25 -7.22 0.06
N ILE A 177 13.28 -7.79 1.27
CA ILE A 177 12.31 -7.47 2.32
C ILE A 177 12.54 -6.09 2.94
N ILE A 178 13.80 -5.68 3.11
CA ILE A 178 14.11 -4.40 3.77
C ILE A 178 14.43 -3.31 2.74
N VAL A 179 15.41 -3.54 1.87
CA VAL A 179 15.96 -2.45 1.06
C VAL A 179 15.07 -2.09 -0.11
N LYS A 180 14.69 -3.06 -0.94
CA LYS A 180 13.93 -2.80 -2.18
C LYS A 180 12.46 -2.49 -1.90
N THR A 181 11.79 -3.23 -0.99
CA THR A 181 10.37 -3.02 -0.72
C THR A 181 10.10 -1.83 0.19
N GLN A 182 10.95 -1.58 1.19
CA GLN A 182 10.76 -0.46 2.11
C GLN A 182 11.44 0.83 1.64
N GLY A 183 12.50 0.74 0.83
CA GLY A 183 13.34 1.87 0.46
C GLY A 183 12.65 3.01 -0.30
N PHE A 184 11.49 2.78 -0.91
CA PHE A 184 10.72 3.84 -1.57
C PHE A 184 9.43 4.26 -0.83
N VAL A 185 9.08 3.55 0.25
CA VAL A 185 7.88 3.83 1.05
C VAL A 185 8.19 4.29 2.47
N ASN A 186 9.36 3.97 3.00
CA ASN A 186 9.79 4.34 4.36
C ASN A 186 11.12 5.08 4.33
N ASP A 187 11.12 6.32 4.82
CA ASP A 187 12.31 7.19 4.83
C ASP A 187 13.50 6.61 5.58
N SER A 188 13.26 5.78 6.60
CA SER A 188 14.33 5.12 7.36
C SER A 188 15.21 4.19 6.50
N PHE A 189 14.66 3.71 5.37
CA PHE A 189 15.37 2.79 4.47
C PHE A 189 15.74 3.43 3.12
N LYS A 190 15.51 4.73 2.94
CA LYS A 190 15.92 5.44 1.73
C LYS A 190 17.44 5.54 1.61
N GLY A 191 17.95 5.39 0.40
CA GLY A 191 19.38 5.52 0.10
C GLY A 191 20.19 4.28 0.45
N ASN A 192 21.49 4.45 0.72
CA ASN A 192 22.41 3.35 1.03
C ASN A 192 22.43 3.06 2.55
N VAL A 193 21.58 2.15 2.99
CA VAL A 193 21.52 1.73 4.40
C VAL A 193 22.64 0.74 4.68
N GLN A 194 23.63 1.14 5.48
CA GLN A 194 24.85 0.34 5.77
C GLN A 194 24.54 -0.96 6.54
N LYS A 195 23.53 -0.94 7.44
CA LYS A 195 23.20 -2.05 8.33
C LYS A 195 21.68 -2.23 8.41
N PRO A 196 21.05 -2.71 7.33
CA PRO A 196 19.59 -2.73 7.24
C PRO A 196 18.93 -3.61 8.32
N VAL A 197 19.53 -4.73 8.68
CA VAL A 197 19.00 -5.65 9.71
C VAL A 197 19.05 -5.00 11.10
N GLU A 198 20.17 -4.34 11.46
CA GLU A 198 20.29 -3.65 12.76
C GLU A 198 19.25 -2.52 12.88
N LEU A 199 19.14 -1.68 11.84
CA LEU A 199 18.14 -0.61 11.80
C LEU A 199 16.72 -1.16 11.89
N PHE A 200 16.43 -2.23 11.17
CA PHE A 200 15.11 -2.86 11.20
C PHE A 200 14.76 -3.38 12.61
N ASN A 201 15.71 -4.06 13.27
CA ASN A 201 15.53 -4.52 14.64
C ASN A 201 15.33 -3.36 15.63
N GLN A 202 16.03 -2.22 15.45
CA GLN A 202 15.80 -1.03 16.26
C GLN A 202 14.38 -0.48 16.10
N LEU A 203 13.85 -0.46 14.88
CA LEU A 203 12.48 -0.02 14.62
C LEU A 203 11.45 -0.99 15.21
N LEU A 204 11.67 -2.32 15.10
CA LEU A 204 10.81 -3.32 15.74
C LEU A 204 10.76 -3.13 17.26
N ALA A 205 11.90 -2.81 17.88
CA ALA A 205 11.98 -2.61 19.32
C ALA A 205 11.11 -1.43 19.82
N LEU A 206 10.83 -0.43 18.99
CA LEU A 206 9.93 0.70 19.33
C LEU A 206 8.49 0.24 19.58
N TYR A 207 8.11 -0.92 19.04
CA TYR A 207 6.76 -1.49 19.19
C TYR A 207 6.66 -2.56 20.28
N LYS A 208 7.72 -2.75 21.08
CA LYS A 208 7.68 -3.72 22.18
C LYS A 208 6.55 -3.37 23.16
N GLY A 209 5.62 -4.31 23.34
CA GLY A 209 4.45 -4.14 24.21
C GLY A 209 3.24 -3.43 23.56
N ILE A 210 3.33 -3.06 22.30
CA ILE A 210 2.19 -2.50 21.55
C ILE A 210 1.42 -3.65 20.88
N ASP A 211 0.29 -3.99 21.46
CA ASP A 211 -0.65 -4.96 20.90
C ASP A 211 -1.66 -4.29 19.91
N LYS A 212 -2.58 -5.09 19.39
CA LYS A 212 -3.64 -4.63 18.47
C LYS A 212 -4.50 -3.54 19.09
N ASN A 213 -4.83 -3.64 20.38
CA ASN A 213 -5.70 -2.67 21.06
C ASN A 213 -4.96 -1.34 21.27
N GLN A 214 -3.67 -1.40 21.65
CA GLN A 214 -2.87 -0.20 21.79
C GLN A 214 -2.64 0.50 20.44
N LEU A 215 -2.37 -0.26 19.37
CA LEU A 215 -2.22 0.32 18.03
C LEU A 215 -3.53 0.95 17.54
N ARG A 216 -4.68 0.30 17.79
CA ARG A 216 -6.00 0.87 17.53
C ARG A 216 -6.25 2.16 18.32
N ALA A 217 -5.87 2.21 19.59
CA ALA A 217 -5.98 3.42 20.42
C ALA A 217 -5.12 4.56 19.85
N ASN A 218 -3.93 4.26 19.35
CA ASN A 218 -3.05 5.26 18.74
C ASN A 218 -3.62 5.74 17.39
N LEU A 219 -4.21 4.85 16.58
CA LEU A 219 -4.93 5.25 15.35
C LEU A 219 -6.16 6.13 15.67
N LYS A 220 -6.94 5.76 16.68
CA LYS A 220 -8.10 6.56 17.08
C LYS A 220 -7.67 7.97 17.50
N TYR A 221 -6.62 8.09 18.31
CA TYR A 221 -6.08 9.38 18.69
C TYR A 221 -5.59 10.20 17.48
N PHE A 222 -4.93 9.56 16.51
CA PHE A 222 -4.56 10.20 15.26
C PHE A 222 -5.80 10.75 14.53
N LEU A 223 -6.84 9.94 14.37
CA LEU A 223 -8.09 10.36 13.71
C LEU A 223 -8.75 11.54 14.43
N GLU A 224 -8.89 11.48 15.76
CA GLU A 224 -9.45 12.56 16.58
C GLU A 224 -8.69 13.89 16.40
N CYS A 225 -7.38 13.82 16.15
CA CYS A 225 -6.57 15.01 15.90
C CYS A 225 -6.69 15.57 14.48
N VAL A 226 -6.81 14.71 13.45
CA VAL A 226 -6.68 15.15 12.05
C VAL A 226 -8.01 15.30 11.32
N ILE A 227 -9.07 14.55 11.71
CA ILE A 227 -10.38 14.60 11.06
C ILE A 227 -11.01 16.00 11.09
N PRO A 228 -10.95 16.78 12.20
CA PRO A 228 -11.47 18.16 12.17
C PRO A 228 -10.83 19.04 11.09
N THR A 229 -9.54 18.84 10.81
CA THR A 229 -8.86 19.54 9.73
C THR A 229 -9.32 19.02 8.36
N ALA A 230 -9.49 17.71 8.21
CA ALA A 230 -10.00 17.11 6.98
C ALA A 230 -11.41 17.62 6.64
N GLU A 231 -12.31 17.70 7.62
CA GLU A 231 -13.66 18.26 7.47
C GLU A 231 -13.62 19.74 7.07
N GLN A 232 -12.80 20.56 7.75
CA GLN A 232 -12.66 21.99 7.46
C GLN A 232 -12.26 22.27 6.01
N TYR A 233 -11.45 21.40 5.41
CA TYR A 233 -10.93 21.56 4.06
C TYR A 233 -11.55 20.61 3.03
N ASP A 234 -12.60 19.86 3.42
CA ASP A 234 -13.32 18.91 2.57
C ASP A 234 -12.35 17.87 1.95
N ILE A 235 -11.53 17.25 2.80
CA ILE A 235 -10.57 16.22 2.41
C ILE A 235 -11.06 14.87 2.91
N ASN A 236 -11.12 13.90 2.01
CA ASN A 236 -11.35 12.50 2.31
C ASN A 236 -10.02 11.83 2.70
N LEU A 237 -9.86 11.51 3.98
CA LEU A 237 -8.78 10.65 4.46
C LEU A 237 -9.16 9.18 4.24
N CYS A 238 -8.25 8.39 3.71
CA CYS A 238 -8.49 6.97 3.49
C CYS A 238 -7.30 6.12 3.90
N VAL A 239 -7.51 5.25 4.90
CA VAL A 239 -6.48 4.33 5.37
C VAL A 239 -6.30 3.17 4.38
N HIS A 240 -5.03 2.83 4.06
CA HIS A 240 -4.69 1.68 3.24
C HIS A 240 -4.71 0.39 4.10
N PRO A 241 -5.25 -0.75 3.59
CA PRO A 241 -5.20 -2.03 4.28
C PRO A 241 -3.78 -2.56 4.41
N ASP A 242 -3.56 -3.35 5.45
CA ASP A 242 -2.30 -4.06 5.67
C ASP A 242 -1.98 -5.04 4.52
N ASP A 243 -0.71 -5.17 4.15
CA ASP A 243 -0.24 -6.09 3.11
C ASP A 243 1.00 -6.88 3.57
N PRO A 244 0.86 -8.14 3.97
CA PRO A 244 -0.37 -8.93 4.02
C PRO A 244 -1.32 -8.52 5.15
N PRO A 245 -2.63 -8.90 5.06
CA PRO A 245 -3.67 -8.46 6.00
C PRO A 245 -3.74 -9.33 7.26
N TYR A 246 -2.61 -9.66 7.85
CA TYR A 246 -2.44 -10.43 9.09
C TYR A 246 -1.14 -10.05 9.79
N PRO A 247 -1.02 -10.29 11.12
CA PRO A 247 0.18 -9.96 11.90
C PRO A 247 1.46 -10.58 11.32
N VAL A 248 2.55 -9.81 11.35
CA VAL A 248 3.87 -10.23 10.87
C VAL A 248 4.94 -9.68 11.81
N LEU A 249 6.04 -10.41 12.01
CA LEU A 249 7.19 -9.99 12.83
C LEU A 249 6.82 -9.59 14.27
N GLY A 250 5.79 -10.21 14.83
CA GLY A 250 5.25 -9.83 16.15
C GLY A 250 4.53 -8.49 16.17
N LEU A 251 4.41 -7.80 15.03
CA LEU A 251 3.72 -6.52 14.92
C LEU A 251 2.22 -6.72 14.69
N PRO A 252 1.35 -5.97 15.38
CA PRO A 252 -0.08 -6.02 15.12
C PRO A 252 -0.41 -5.41 13.75
N ARG A 253 -1.46 -5.95 13.11
CA ARG A 253 -2.11 -5.38 11.94
C ARG A 253 -3.55 -5.05 12.32
N ILE A 254 -4.04 -3.87 11.91
CA ILE A 254 -5.32 -3.31 12.34
C ILE A 254 -6.25 -2.92 11.20
N VAL A 255 -5.85 -3.19 9.95
CA VAL A 255 -6.62 -2.93 8.72
C VAL A 255 -6.61 -4.19 7.84
N GLY A 256 -6.90 -5.36 8.41
CA GLY A 256 -6.73 -6.65 7.75
C GLY A 256 -8.00 -7.35 7.29
N ASN A 257 -9.17 -6.97 7.80
CA ASN A 257 -10.45 -7.64 7.53
C ASN A 257 -11.65 -6.70 7.72
N ALA A 258 -12.86 -7.22 7.46
CA ALA A 258 -14.08 -6.43 7.56
C ALA A 258 -14.35 -5.87 8.97
N GLU A 259 -14.01 -6.61 10.02
CA GLU A 259 -14.16 -6.14 11.41
C GLU A 259 -13.21 -4.97 11.72
N ASP A 260 -11.98 -5.06 11.25
CA ASP A 260 -10.99 -3.98 11.41
C ASP A 260 -11.46 -2.70 10.71
N ILE A 261 -11.94 -2.81 9.47
CA ILE A 261 -12.47 -1.67 8.70
C ILE A 261 -13.68 -1.06 9.42
N GLU A 262 -14.62 -1.87 9.85
CA GLU A 262 -15.80 -1.40 10.59
C GLU A 262 -15.41 -0.68 11.88
N TRP A 263 -14.41 -1.20 12.60
CA TRP A 263 -13.88 -0.56 13.79
C TRP A 263 -13.30 0.82 13.48
N ILE A 264 -12.49 0.97 12.41
CA ILE A 264 -11.90 2.26 12.01
C ILE A 264 -12.98 3.27 11.62
N LEU A 265 -13.97 2.85 10.84
CA LEU A 265 -15.06 3.72 10.40
C LEU A 265 -15.97 4.14 11.56
N ASN A 266 -15.99 3.38 12.67
CA ASN A 266 -16.70 3.71 13.89
C ASN A 266 -15.82 4.47 14.91
N ALA A 267 -14.49 4.40 14.81
CA ALA A 267 -13.57 5.15 15.67
C ALA A 267 -13.74 6.66 15.50
N ASP A 268 -14.04 7.08 14.26
CA ASP A 268 -14.56 8.41 13.94
C ASP A 268 -15.62 8.28 12.83
N LYS A 269 -16.84 8.81 13.09
CA LYS A 269 -17.98 8.64 12.18
C LYS A 269 -18.04 9.68 11.06
N SER A 270 -17.12 10.62 11.02
CA SER A 270 -17.04 11.61 9.95
C SER A 270 -17.04 10.92 8.57
N PRO A 271 -17.77 11.44 7.58
CA PRO A 271 -17.68 10.95 6.21
C PRO A 271 -16.29 11.12 5.61
N ASN A 272 -15.49 12.05 6.14
CA ASN A 272 -14.11 12.29 5.72
C ASN A 272 -13.11 11.25 6.26
N ASN A 273 -13.49 10.42 7.25
CA ASN A 273 -12.77 9.22 7.65
C ASN A 273 -13.22 8.04 6.79
N GLY A 274 -12.40 7.57 5.89
CA GLY A 274 -12.74 6.52 4.95
C GLY A 274 -11.63 5.49 4.77
N PHE A 275 -11.77 4.73 3.70
CA PHE A 275 -10.97 3.56 3.43
C PHE A 275 -10.43 3.57 1.99
N THR A 276 -9.19 3.14 1.81
CA THR A 276 -8.63 2.79 0.51
C THR A 276 -8.91 1.31 0.27
N PHE A 277 -9.75 0.98 -0.68
CA PHE A 277 -10.04 -0.40 -1.00
C PHE A 277 -8.95 -0.99 -1.89
N CYS A 278 -7.95 -1.62 -1.29
CA CYS A 278 -6.92 -2.35 -2.03
C CYS A 278 -7.30 -3.82 -2.18
N ALA A 279 -7.85 -4.18 -3.34
CA ALA A 279 -8.32 -5.54 -3.61
C ALA A 279 -7.19 -6.58 -3.48
N GLY A 280 -5.96 -6.24 -3.88
CA GLY A 280 -4.83 -7.15 -3.78
C GLY A 280 -4.40 -7.41 -2.34
N SER A 281 -4.26 -6.38 -1.50
CA SER A 281 -3.94 -6.57 -0.08
C SER A 281 -4.99 -7.44 0.61
N LEU A 282 -6.28 -7.12 0.43
CA LEU A 282 -7.37 -7.88 1.04
C LEU A 282 -7.46 -9.32 0.51
N SER A 283 -7.26 -9.53 -0.80
CA SER A 283 -7.34 -10.86 -1.41
C SER A 283 -6.19 -11.78 -1.06
N SER A 284 -5.05 -11.26 -0.54
CA SER A 284 -3.95 -12.08 -0.04
C SER A 284 -4.27 -12.77 1.30
N GLY A 285 -5.32 -12.34 2.00
CA GLY A 285 -5.86 -13.03 3.17
C GLY A 285 -6.97 -14.01 2.80
N LEU A 286 -6.77 -15.31 3.07
CA LEU A 286 -7.77 -16.35 2.80
C LEU A 286 -9.10 -16.15 3.56
N HIS A 287 -9.07 -15.40 4.66
CA HIS A 287 -10.21 -15.11 5.51
C HIS A 287 -11.14 -13.99 4.95
N ASN A 288 -10.73 -13.29 3.90
CA ASN A 288 -11.48 -12.19 3.33
C ASN A 288 -12.34 -12.62 2.12
N ASP A 289 -13.60 -12.21 2.16
CA ASP A 289 -14.51 -12.18 1.01
C ASP A 289 -14.48 -10.77 0.43
N VAL A 290 -13.67 -10.57 -0.62
CA VAL A 290 -13.37 -9.24 -1.16
C VAL A 290 -14.60 -8.57 -1.78
N PRO A 291 -15.45 -9.26 -2.57
CA PRO A 291 -16.70 -8.68 -3.07
C PRO A 291 -17.68 -8.27 -1.97
N ALA A 292 -17.90 -9.13 -0.96
CA ALA A 292 -18.77 -8.81 0.16
C ALA A 292 -18.27 -7.58 0.94
N MET A 293 -16.95 -7.45 1.12
CA MET A 293 -16.34 -6.28 1.74
C MET A 293 -16.54 -5.02 0.89
N ALA A 294 -16.38 -5.12 -0.44
CA ALA A 294 -16.62 -4.00 -1.34
C ALA A 294 -18.06 -3.51 -1.26
N GLN A 295 -19.04 -4.43 -1.33
CA GLN A 295 -20.47 -4.09 -1.18
C GLN A 295 -20.75 -3.39 0.16
N LYS A 296 -20.16 -3.88 1.26
CA LYS A 296 -20.37 -3.34 2.60
C LYS A 296 -19.79 -1.93 2.76
N PHE A 297 -18.61 -1.67 2.18
CA PHE A 297 -17.84 -0.47 2.48
C PHE A 297 -17.74 0.53 1.30
N ALA A 298 -18.41 0.27 0.16
CA ALA A 298 -18.30 1.11 -1.04
C ALA A 298 -18.51 2.60 -0.77
N LYS A 299 -19.53 2.96 0.04
CA LYS A 299 -19.88 4.37 0.35
C LYS A 299 -18.87 5.09 1.25
N ARG A 300 -18.00 4.35 1.91
CA ARG A 300 -16.93 4.89 2.77
C ARG A 300 -15.54 4.64 2.16
N THR A 301 -15.51 4.10 0.93
CA THR A 301 -14.30 3.97 0.13
C THR A 301 -14.05 5.27 -0.62
N HIS A 302 -12.87 5.86 -0.48
CA HIS A 302 -12.49 7.11 -1.13
C HIS A 302 -11.46 6.93 -2.22
N PHE A 303 -10.84 5.75 -2.29
CA PHE A 303 -9.84 5.40 -3.29
C PHE A 303 -9.83 3.88 -3.50
N VAL A 304 -9.61 3.42 -4.72
CA VAL A 304 -9.59 1.98 -5.06
C VAL A 304 -8.27 1.59 -5.72
N HIS A 305 -7.67 0.50 -5.23
CA HIS A 305 -6.59 -0.21 -5.91
C HIS A 305 -7.12 -1.51 -6.50
N LEU A 306 -7.14 -1.58 -7.81
CA LEU A 306 -7.55 -2.77 -8.54
C LEU A 306 -6.33 -3.62 -8.84
N ARG A 307 -6.18 -4.70 -8.07
CA ARG A 307 -5.13 -5.69 -8.12
C ARG A 307 -5.67 -7.01 -7.60
N SER A 308 -5.15 -8.13 -8.05
CA SER A 308 -5.59 -9.44 -7.64
C SER A 308 -4.43 -10.29 -7.16
N THR A 309 -4.67 -11.22 -6.25
CA THR A 309 -3.67 -12.19 -5.77
C THR A 309 -4.17 -13.62 -5.94
N GLU A 310 -3.24 -14.52 -6.16
CA GLU A 310 -3.43 -15.95 -6.05
C GLU A 310 -2.78 -16.43 -4.75
N VAL A 311 -3.51 -17.19 -3.96
CA VAL A 311 -3.07 -17.64 -2.63
C VAL A 311 -3.11 -19.16 -2.58
N ALA A 312 -1.96 -19.78 -2.28
CA ALA A 312 -1.84 -21.22 -2.10
C ALA A 312 -2.30 -21.66 -0.70
N ALA A 313 -2.67 -22.93 -0.56
CA ALA A 313 -3.14 -23.49 0.70
C ALA A 313 -2.13 -23.39 1.87
N ASN A 314 -0.83 -23.28 1.56
CA ASN A 314 0.24 -23.08 2.55
C ASN A 314 0.44 -21.61 2.98
N GLY A 315 -0.37 -20.69 2.45
CA GLY A 315 -0.27 -19.26 2.75
C GLY A 315 0.73 -18.47 1.88
N ASN A 316 1.40 -19.14 0.93
CA ASN A 316 2.17 -18.42 -0.09
C ASN A 316 1.22 -17.69 -1.03
N PHE A 317 1.60 -16.52 -1.50
CA PHE A 317 0.78 -15.79 -2.47
C PHE A 317 1.63 -15.00 -3.47
N MET A 318 1.01 -14.69 -4.61
CA MET A 318 1.62 -13.87 -5.66
C MET A 318 0.59 -12.91 -6.26
N GLU A 319 1.09 -11.89 -6.95
CA GLU A 319 0.21 -11.06 -7.76
C GLU A 319 -0.29 -11.88 -8.96
N ALA A 320 -1.61 -11.97 -9.09
CA ALA A 320 -2.27 -12.61 -10.23
C ALA A 320 -2.44 -11.63 -11.40
N SER A 321 -2.85 -12.13 -12.56
CA SER A 321 -3.40 -11.28 -13.61
C SER A 321 -4.65 -10.55 -13.08
N HIS A 322 -4.92 -9.33 -13.55
CA HIS A 322 -6.02 -8.51 -13.02
C HIS A 322 -7.40 -9.15 -13.20
N LEU A 323 -7.58 -10.02 -14.20
CA LEU A 323 -8.85 -10.75 -14.42
C LEU A 323 -8.90 -12.13 -13.74
N GLU A 324 -7.84 -12.50 -13.04
CA GLU A 324 -7.70 -13.80 -12.37
C GLU A 324 -7.56 -13.62 -10.85
N GLY A 325 -7.40 -14.74 -10.15
CA GLY A 325 -7.16 -14.75 -8.70
C GLY A 325 -8.38 -14.33 -7.87
N ARG A 326 -8.12 -13.92 -6.64
CA ARG A 326 -9.11 -13.70 -5.58
C ARG A 326 -9.65 -12.27 -5.50
N GLY A 327 -9.16 -11.36 -6.36
CA GLY A 327 -9.56 -9.94 -6.36
C GLY A 327 -10.96 -9.69 -6.94
N HIS A 328 -11.49 -10.60 -7.79
CA HIS A 328 -12.82 -10.50 -8.40
C HIS A 328 -13.09 -9.15 -9.08
N LEU A 329 -12.12 -8.62 -9.83
CA LEU A 329 -12.13 -7.22 -10.28
C LEU A 329 -13.34 -6.83 -11.13
N VAL A 330 -13.92 -7.76 -11.91
CA VAL A 330 -15.14 -7.50 -12.69
C VAL A 330 -16.30 -7.12 -11.76
N GLU A 331 -16.47 -7.87 -10.67
CA GLU A 331 -17.50 -7.62 -9.67
C GLU A 331 -17.23 -6.33 -8.89
N LEU A 332 -15.97 -6.08 -8.51
CA LEU A 332 -15.59 -4.85 -7.82
C LEU A 332 -15.88 -3.60 -8.66
N VAL A 333 -15.54 -3.63 -9.96
CA VAL A 333 -15.84 -2.51 -10.86
C VAL A 333 -17.35 -2.25 -10.91
N ARG A 334 -18.19 -3.29 -11.01
CA ARG A 334 -19.65 -3.14 -10.96
C ARG A 334 -20.12 -2.51 -9.65
N ILE A 335 -19.64 -3.01 -8.52
CA ILE A 335 -20.00 -2.49 -7.20
C ILE A 335 -19.65 -1.00 -7.10
N PHE A 336 -18.41 -0.61 -7.39
CA PHE A 336 -17.97 0.77 -7.22
C PHE A 336 -18.58 1.72 -8.26
N GLU A 337 -18.81 1.28 -9.50
CA GLU A 337 -19.52 2.08 -10.51
C GLU A 337 -20.99 2.33 -10.15
N HIS A 338 -21.60 1.41 -9.39
CA HIS A 338 -22.98 1.56 -8.94
C HIS A 338 -23.09 2.34 -7.64
N GLU A 339 -22.31 1.98 -6.61
CA GLU A 339 -22.45 2.50 -5.25
C GLU A 339 -21.70 3.82 -5.02
N ASN A 340 -20.60 4.08 -5.76
CA ASN A 340 -19.75 5.26 -5.59
C ASN A 340 -19.14 5.70 -6.93
N PRO A 341 -19.96 6.16 -7.89
CA PRO A 341 -19.49 6.56 -9.21
C PRO A 341 -18.51 7.75 -9.14
N GLY A 342 -17.53 7.77 -10.04
CA GLY A 342 -16.51 8.82 -10.07
C GLY A 342 -15.36 8.65 -9.08
N LEU A 343 -15.37 7.59 -8.27
CA LEU A 343 -14.31 7.25 -7.33
C LEU A 343 -12.94 7.11 -8.05
N PRO A 344 -11.86 7.74 -7.54
CA PRO A 344 -10.54 7.52 -8.11
C PRO A 344 -10.10 6.06 -7.92
N MET A 345 -9.64 5.45 -9.00
CA MET A 345 -9.09 4.10 -9.00
C MET A 345 -7.74 4.05 -9.69
N ARG A 346 -6.86 3.19 -9.25
CA ARG A 346 -5.66 2.82 -9.99
C ARG A 346 -5.53 1.31 -10.12
N VAL A 347 -4.99 0.87 -11.24
CA VAL A 347 -4.36 -0.44 -11.31
C VAL A 347 -3.11 -0.38 -10.44
N ASP A 348 -2.94 -1.38 -9.60
CA ASP A 348 -1.84 -1.41 -8.66
C ASP A 348 -0.64 -2.20 -9.24
N HIS A 349 -0.08 -3.16 -8.51
CA HIS A 349 1.06 -3.92 -8.99
C HIS A 349 0.73 -4.66 -10.29
N GLY A 350 1.55 -4.44 -11.32
CA GLY A 350 1.50 -5.17 -12.58
C GLY A 350 2.57 -6.25 -12.65
N LYS A 351 2.36 -7.24 -13.52
CA LYS A 351 3.42 -8.19 -13.88
C LYS A 351 4.53 -7.46 -14.65
N LEU A 352 5.77 -7.88 -14.46
CA LEU A 352 6.88 -7.45 -15.30
C LEU A 352 6.84 -8.28 -16.58
N MET A 353 6.66 -7.63 -17.71
CA MET A 353 6.45 -8.31 -18.99
C MET A 353 7.13 -7.59 -20.15
N LEU A 354 7.37 -8.31 -21.22
CA LEU A 354 7.98 -7.80 -22.46
C LEU A 354 9.30 -7.05 -22.13
N THR A 355 9.42 -5.80 -22.56
CA THR A 355 10.61 -4.96 -22.36
C THR A 355 10.60 -4.17 -21.05
N ASP A 356 9.64 -4.40 -20.15
CA ASP A 356 9.59 -3.72 -18.84
C ASP A 356 10.88 -3.92 -18.02
N GLY A 357 11.53 -5.09 -18.14
CA GLY A 357 12.80 -5.39 -17.46
C GLY A 357 14.00 -4.58 -17.93
N GLU A 358 13.90 -3.91 -19.08
CA GLU A 358 14.96 -3.07 -19.64
C GLU A 358 14.96 -1.65 -19.07
N THR A 359 13.92 -1.27 -18.31
CA THR A 359 13.75 0.05 -17.73
C THR A 359 13.83 0.01 -16.20
N LYS A 360 14.32 1.10 -15.60
CA LYS A 360 14.31 1.25 -14.15
C LYS A 360 12.87 1.53 -13.68
N HIS A 361 12.39 0.78 -12.73
CA HIS A 361 11.08 0.96 -12.08
C HIS A 361 11.12 0.51 -10.63
N ASN A 362 10.17 0.95 -9.83
CA ASN A 362 9.95 0.38 -8.51
C ASN A 362 9.27 -1.01 -8.65
N PRO A 363 9.56 -1.97 -7.76
CA PRO A 363 8.93 -3.30 -7.82
C PRO A 363 7.40 -3.22 -7.89
N GLY A 364 6.80 -3.92 -8.86
CA GLY A 364 5.37 -3.90 -9.13
C GLY A 364 4.86 -2.69 -9.94
N TYR A 365 5.72 -1.70 -10.22
CA TYR A 365 5.32 -0.44 -10.86
C TYR A 365 5.93 -0.24 -12.24
N SER A 366 6.15 -1.32 -13.00
CA SER A 366 6.54 -1.26 -14.41
C SER A 366 5.45 -0.64 -15.30
N PHE A 367 5.79 -0.23 -16.50
CA PHE A 367 4.86 0.46 -17.40
C PHE A 367 3.91 -0.49 -18.13
N LEU A 368 4.48 -1.46 -18.89
CA LEU A 368 3.69 -2.29 -19.81
C LEU A 368 2.70 -3.20 -19.08
N GLY A 369 3.14 -3.83 -17.99
CA GLY A 369 2.26 -4.69 -17.19
C GLY A 369 1.08 -3.93 -16.59
N ARG A 370 1.31 -2.71 -16.08
CA ARG A 370 0.20 -1.88 -15.57
C ARG A 370 -0.64 -1.28 -16.70
N MET A 371 -0.06 -0.92 -17.84
CA MET A 371 -0.80 -0.47 -19.02
C MET A 371 -1.76 -1.57 -19.51
N PHE A 372 -1.28 -2.81 -19.57
CA PHE A 372 -2.11 -3.96 -19.92
C PHE A 372 -3.27 -4.15 -18.93
N ALA A 373 -2.98 -4.04 -17.63
CA ALA A 373 -3.99 -4.08 -16.58
C ALA A 373 -5.01 -2.94 -16.69
N LEU A 374 -4.55 -1.71 -16.97
CA LEU A 374 -5.44 -0.56 -17.16
C LEU A 374 -6.36 -0.74 -18.36
N ALA A 375 -5.86 -1.32 -19.46
CA ALA A 375 -6.69 -1.63 -20.63
C ALA A 375 -7.78 -2.66 -20.30
N GLN A 376 -7.44 -3.72 -19.54
CA GLN A 376 -8.42 -4.71 -19.07
C GLN A 376 -9.50 -4.07 -18.19
N VAL A 377 -9.11 -3.30 -17.18
CA VAL A 377 -10.04 -2.61 -16.27
C VAL A 377 -10.89 -1.59 -17.03
N SER A 378 -10.32 -0.84 -17.96
CA SER A 378 -11.06 0.11 -18.79
C SER A 378 -12.12 -0.59 -19.66
N GLY A 379 -11.81 -1.78 -20.17
CA GLY A 379 -12.78 -2.61 -20.89
C GLY A 379 -13.96 -3.06 -20.01
N ILE A 380 -13.68 -3.45 -18.74
CA ILE A 380 -14.75 -3.78 -17.77
C ILE A 380 -15.59 -2.55 -17.48
N MET A 381 -14.99 -1.38 -17.24
CA MET A 381 -15.71 -0.14 -16.98
C MET A 381 -16.64 0.22 -18.13
N ALA A 382 -16.16 0.14 -19.37
CA ALA A 382 -16.98 0.39 -20.55
C ALA A 382 -18.15 -0.59 -20.70
N ALA A 383 -17.94 -1.87 -20.39
CA ALA A 383 -19.00 -2.87 -20.37
C ALA A 383 -20.07 -2.56 -19.32
N VAL A 384 -19.65 -2.24 -18.08
CA VAL A 384 -20.55 -1.89 -16.97
C VAL A 384 -21.32 -0.61 -17.26
N GLU A 385 -20.71 0.38 -17.90
CA GLU A 385 -21.40 1.61 -18.29
C GLU A 385 -22.47 1.33 -19.36
N SER A 386 -22.21 0.43 -20.30
CA SER A 386 -23.19 0.03 -21.31
C SER A 386 -24.40 -0.72 -20.75
N GLU A 387 -24.27 -1.37 -19.58
CA GLU A 387 -25.39 -2.03 -18.88
C GLU A 387 -26.38 -1.03 -18.27
N LYS A 388 -26.00 0.25 -18.15
CA LYS A 388 -26.86 1.33 -17.59
C LYS A 388 -27.73 2.02 -18.67
N LEU A 389 -27.46 1.75 -19.94
CA LEU A 389 -28.22 2.27 -21.09
C LEU A 389 -29.34 1.33 -21.49
#